data_d2ef66d1cb5d8b7ed00bb7d4dce94557
#
_entry.id   d2ef66d1cb5d8b7ed00bb7d4dce94557
#
_cell.length_a   1.000
_cell.length_b   1.000
_cell.length_c   1.000
_cell.angle_alpha   90.00
_cell.angle_beta   90.00
_cell.angle_gamma   90.00
#
_symmetry.space_group_name_H-M   'P 1'
#
loop_
_entity.id
_entity.type
_entity.pdbx_description
1 polymer ?
#
loop_
_entity_poly.entity_id
_entity_poly.type
_entity_poly.pdbx_seq_one_letter_code
_entity_poly.pdbx_strand_id
1 'polypeptide(L)'
;AEGLFDETRKKTIPYLPEIIGVITSPSGAVIRDILHRLRGRFPRKVLIWPVAVQGDKCATDVAKAIAGFNTLTPGGAVPRPDLLIVARGGGSLEDLWGFNEEIVARATAKSNIPLISAVGHETDTTLIDFVSDQRAPTPTAAAELAVPVRHELLAWVEAQSARMSRTLNNHLTTRSQRLRDLGRALPKPDVLFHYERQKLDHM
;
A
#
# COMPACT_ATOMS: atom_id res chain seq x y z
N ALA A 1 27.55 20.27 0.86
CA ALA A 1 26.48 19.49 0.22
C ALA A 1 26.21 18.25 1.05
N GLU A 2 25.15 18.31 1.87
CA GLU A 2 24.80 17.22 2.81
C GLU A 2 23.98 16.09 2.15
N GLY A 3 23.66 16.22 0.85
CA GLY A 3 22.90 15.20 0.12
C GLY A 3 21.46 14.99 0.59
N LEU A 4 20.81 16.02 1.17
CA LEU A 4 19.41 15.89 1.69
C LEU A 4 18.40 15.58 0.57
N PHE A 5 18.72 15.93 -0.67
CA PHE A 5 17.86 15.73 -1.85
C PHE A 5 18.22 14.48 -2.66
N ASP A 6 19.16 13.67 -2.15
CA ASP A 6 19.64 12.49 -2.87
C ASP A 6 18.55 11.45 -2.99
N GLU A 7 18.27 11.00 -4.22
CA GLU A 7 17.29 9.96 -4.52
C GLU A 7 17.58 8.64 -3.78
N THR A 8 18.85 8.37 -3.49
CA THR A 8 19.24 7.16 -2.74
C THR A 8 18.73 7.12 -1.30
N ARG A 9 18.33 8.25 -0.75
CA ARG A 9 17.77 8.37 0.60
C ARG A 9 16.27 8.16 0.65
N LYS A 10 15.59 8.29 -0.49
CA LYS A 10 14.13 8.20 -0.57
C LYS A 10 13.65 6.78 -0.30
N LYS A 11 12.68 6.66 0.56
CA LYS A 11 12.05 5.41 0.96
C LYS A 11 10.92 5.07 0.02
N THR A 12 10.74 3.78 -0.24
CA THR A 12 9.59 3.29 -0.99
C THR A 12 8.31 3.48 -0.17
N ILE A 13 7.29 4.06 -0.78
CA ILE A 13 5.97 4.19 -0.18
C ILE A 13 5.36 2.79 -0.03
N PRO A 14 4.86 2.42 1.17
CA PRO A 14 4.21 1.12 1.39
C PRO A 14 2.97 1.00 0.50
N TYR A 15 2.84 -0.13 -0.18
CA TYR A 15 1.73 -0.38 -1.11
C TYR A 15 0.35 -0.31 -0.45
N LEU A 16 0.25 -0.78 0.80
CA LEU A 16 -1.01 -0.84 1.52
C LEU A 16 -0.76 -0.54 3.02
N PRO A 17 -0.53 0.74 3.40
CA PRO A 17 -0.31 1.13 4.79
C PRO A 17 -1.55 0.83 5.63
N GLU A 18 -1.38 0.35 6.85
CA GLU A 18 -2.49 0.17 7.79
C GLU A 18 -2.91 1.49 8.44
N ILE A 19 -1.91 2.31 8.76
CA ILE A 19 -2.09 3.58 9.47
C ILE A 19 -1.40 4.69 8.70
N ILE A 20 -2.15 5.74 8.38
CA ILE A 20 -1.63 6.93 7.70
C ILE A 20 -1.64 8.10 8.68
N GLY A 21 -0.48 8.70 8.92
CA GLY A 21 -0.35 9.94 9.67
C GLY A 21 -0.54 11.15 8.75
N VAL A 22 -1.45 12.04 9.07
CA VAL A 22 -1.69 13.26 8.29
C VAL A 22 -1.33 14.48 9.14
N ILE A 23 -0.41 15.29 8.64
CA ILE A 23 0.05 16.54 9.25
C ILE A 23 -0.57 17.68 8.45
N THR A 24 -1.57 18.32 9.01
CA THR A 24 -2.32 19.40 8.35
C THR A 24 -3.15 20.19 9.36
N SER A 25 -3.81 21.26 8.90
CA SER A 25 -4.79 21.98 9.73
C SER A 25 -6.06 21.15 9.93
N PRO A 26 -6.56 21.01 11.15
CA PRO A 26 -7.73 20.18 11.45
C PRO A 26 -9.05 20.78 10.92
N SER A 27 -9.11 22.07 10.69
CA SER A 27 -10.32 22.80 10.24
C SER A 27 -10.38 23.02 8.73
N GLY A 28 -9.32 22.65 7.97
CA GLY A 28 -9.20 22.90 6.54
C GLY A 28 -10.07 21.99 5.67
N ALA A 29 -10.31 22.41 4.42
CA ALA A 29 -10.90 21.56 3.40
C ALA A 29 -9.99 20.35 3.07
N VAL A 30 -8.67 20.56 3.13
CA VAL A 30 -7.62 19.58 2.83
C VAL A 30 -7.82 18.24 3.54
N ILE A 31 -8.04 18.27 4.85
CA ILE A 31 -8.22 17.01 5.60
C ILE A 31 -9.52 16.29 5.21
N ARG A 32 -10.58 17.03 4.91
CA ARG A 32 -11.84 16.46 4.44
C ARG A 32 -11.67 15.79 3.07
N ASP A 33 -10.93 16.43 2.19
CA ASP A 33 -10.66 15.92 0.83
C ASP A 33 -9.82 14.64 0.89
N ILE A 34 -8.77 14.61 1.72
CA ILE A 34 -7.95 13.42 1.96
C ILE A 34 -8.81 12.27 2.51
N LEU A 35 -9.59 12.52 3.57
CA LEU A 35 -10.45 11.50 4.18
C LEU A 35 -11.52 11.00 3.22
N HIS A 36 -12.13 11.90 2.43
CA HIS A 36 -13.11 11.54 1.42
C HIS A 36 -12.48 10.62 0.35
N ARG A 37 -11.31 10.97 -0.16
CA ARG A 37 -10.60 10.20 -1.17
C ARG A 37 -10.15 8.83 -0.64
N LEU A 38 -9.62 8.77 0.57
CA LEU A 38 -9.24 7.50 1.21
C LEU A 38 -10.44 6.58 1.42
N ARG A 39 -11.58 7.11 1.85
CA ARG A 39 -12.82 6.33 2.02
C ARG A 39 -13.30 5.71 0.72
N GLY A 40 -13.29 6.47 -0.37
CA GLY A 40 -13.74 5.98 -1.68
C GLY A 40 -12.77 4.98 -2.31
N ARG A 41 -11.47 5.12 -2.04
CA ARG A 41 -10.43 4.33 -2.69
C ARG A 41 -10.05 3.07 -1.90
N PHE A 42 -9.60 3.26 -0.66
CA PHE A 42 -9.32 2.18 0.30
C PHE A 42 -9.36 2.73 1.73
N PRO A 43 -10.40 2.47 2.52
CA PRO A 43 -10.49 2.97 3.89
C PRO A 43 -9.32 2.48 4.75
N ARG A 44 -8.65 3.42 5.41
CA ARG A 44 -7.53 3.16 6.33
C ARG A 44 -7.69 3.95 7.61
N LYS A 45 -6.99 3.53 8.66
CA LYS A 45 -6.90 4.29 9.90
C LYS A 45 -6.06 5.55 9.64
N VAL A 46 -6.60 6.71 9.98
CA VAL A 46 -5.91 7.99 9.83
C VAL A 46 -5.69 8.60 11.19
N LEU A 47 -4.44 8.95 11.48
CA LEU A 47 -4.04 9.74 12.65
C LEU A 47 -3.75 11.16 12.18
N ILE A 48 -4.41 12.12 12.76
CA ILE A 48 -4.23 13.53 12.41
C ILE A 48 -3.36 14.19 13.48
N TRP A 49 -2.27 14.81 13.04
CA TRP A 49 -1.50 15.71 13.87
C TRP A 49 -1.83 17.15 13.47
N PRO A 50 -2.60 17.88 14.28
CA PRO A 50 -3.01 19.23 13.95
C PRO A 50 -1.83 20.20 14.04
N VAL A 51 -1.61 20.98 12.98
CA VAL A 51 -0.55 21.98 12.91
C VAL A 51 -1.06 23.27 12.28
N ALA A 52 -0.36 24.37 12.56
CA ALA A 52 -0.49 25.56 11.74
C ALA A 52 0.18 25.32 10.38
N VAL A 53 -0.55 25.51 9.28
CA VAL A 53 -0.06 25.28 7.91
C VAL A 53 0.34 26.58 7.20
N GLN A 54 0.38 27.69 7.92
CA GLN A 54 0.82 29.02 7.47
C GLN A 54 1.25 29.87 8.66
N GLY A 55 1.99 30.96 8.40
CA GLY A 55 2.51 31.88 9.41
C GLY A 55 3.72 31.32 10.16
N ASP A 56 4.23 32.09 11.11
CA ASP A 56 5.53 31.86 11.77
C ASP A 56 5.68 30.54 12.52
N LYS A 57 4.59 29.96 12.96
CA LYS A 57 4.61 28.68 13.68
C LYS A 57 4.60 27.45 12.76
N CYS A 58 4.30 27.64 11.46
CA CYS A 58 4.13 26.54 10.50
C CYS A 58 5.33 25.59 10.51
N ALA A 59 6.53 26.11 10.25
CA ALA A 59 7.74 25.29 10.14
C ALA A 59 8.04 24.49 11.42
N THR A 60 7.94 25.14 12.56
CA THR A 60 8.21 24.50 13.87
C THR A 60 7.18 23.44 14.21
N ASP A 61 5.90 23.68 13.92
CA ASP A 61 4.83 22.75 14.23
C ASP A 61 4.89 21.52 13.31
N VAL A 62 5.15 21.72 12.01
CA VAL A 62 5.33 20.63 11.04
C VAL A 62 6.53 19.76 11.40
N ALA A 63 7.68 20.38 11.71
CA ALA A 63 8.88 19.64 12.11
C ALA A 63 8.66 18.83 13.40
N LYS A 64 7.99 19.41 14.40
CA LYS A 64 7.60 18.71 15.63
C LYS A 64 6.64 17.55 15.37
N ALA A 65 5.66 17.73 14.48
CA ALA A 65 4.70 16.68 14.13
C ALA A 65 5.39 15.49 13.43
N ILE A 66 6.30 15.75 12.49
CA ILE A 66 7.10 14.69 11.83
C ILE A 66 7.91 13.92 12.87
N ALA A 67 8.66 14.65 13.73
CA ALA A 67 9.43 14.03 14.79
C ALA A 67 8.55 13.26 15.77
N GLY A 68 7.41 13.83 16.16
CA GLY A 68 6.47 13.22 17.09
C GLY A 68 5.90 11.89 16.58
N PHE A 69 5.48 11.81 15.31
CA PHE A 69 5.05 10.53 14.73
C PHE A 69 6.17 9.48 14.72
N ASN A 70 7.42 9.91 14.53
CA ASN A 70 8.57 9.01 14.54
C ASN A 70 8.93 8.50 15.96
N THR A 71 8.51 9.17 17.04
CA THR A 71 8.69 8.69 18.41
C THR A 71 7.65 7.68 18.87
N LEU A 72 6.53 7.54 18.12
CA LEU A 72 5.51 6.57 18.44
C LEU A 72 6.03 5.15 18.20
N THR A 73 5.58 4.22 19.06
CA THR A 73 5.95 2.81 18.95
C THR A 73 4.91 2.02 18.17
N PRO A 74 5.34 1.06 17.33
CA PRO A 74 4.41 0.11 16.71
C PRO A 74 3.61 -0.63 17.80
N GLY A 75 2.26 -0.64 17.68
CA GLY A 75 1.40 -1.32 18.64
C GLY A 75 1.17 -0.59 19.97
N GLY A 76 1.68 0.64 20.15
CA GLY A 76 1.39 1.48 21.31
C GLY A 76 -0.06 1.93 21.40
N ALA A 77 -0.42 2.65 22.49
CA ALA A 77 -1.78 3.22 22.67
C ALA A 77 -2.17 4.12 21.48
N VAL A 78 -1.22 4.89 20.96
CA VAL A 78 -1.29 5.54 19.64
C VAL A 78 -0.22 4.89 18.79
N PRO A 79 -0.58 4.00 17.85
CA PRO A 79 0.39 3.27 17.07
C PRO A 79 1.10 4.16 16.05
N ARG A 80 2.37 3.85 15.78
CA ARG A 80 3.17 4.58 14.79
C ARG A 80 2.57 4.39 13.38
N PRO A 81 2.40 5.46 12.60
CA PRO A 81 1.98 5.36 11.20
C PRO A 81 3.01 4.64 10.31
N ASP A 82 2.51 3.99 9.26
CA ASP A 82 3.34 3.38 8.22
C ASP A 82 3.73 4.36 7.12
N LEU A 83 2.96 5.46 7.01
CA LEU A 83 3.11 6.50 6.00
C LEU A 83 2.70 7.84 6.60
N LEU A 84 3.45 8.90 6.27
CA LEU A 84 3.08 10.28 6.59
C LEU A 84 2.64 11.04 5.34
N ILE A 85 1.65 11.90 5.50
CA ILE A 85 1.24 12.88 4.50
C ILE A 85 1.33 14.27 5.16
N VAL A 86 2.16 15.13 4.63
CA VAL A 86 2.19 16.55 4.97
C VAL A 86 1.40 17.29 3.92
N ALA A 87 0.28 17.89 4.29
CA ALA A 87 -0.63 18.46 3.32
C ALA A 87 -1.07 19.88 3.66
N ARG A 88 -1.05 20.72 2.63
CA ARG A 88 -1.59 22.07 2.63
C ARG A 88 -2.21 22.37 1.27
N GLY A 89 -3.38 22.95 1.26
CA GLY A 89 -4.05 23.39 0.02
C GLY A 89 -3.31 24.55 -0.66
N GLY A 90 -3.84 25.05 -1.76
CA GLY A 90 -3.29 26.21 -2.45
C GLY A 90 -3.29 27.46 -1.56
N GLY A 91 -2.47 28.43 -1.93
CA GLY A 91 -2.32 29.72 -1.28
C GLY A 91 -1.22 30.53 -1.93
N SER A 92 -0.92 31.69 -1.41
CA SER A 92 0.19 32.51 -1.90
C SER A 92 1.54 31.84 -1.60
N LEU A 93 2.58 32.23 -2.33
CA LEU A 93 3.95 31.74 -2.08
C LEU A 93 4.40 32.02 -0.63
N GLU A 94 3.96 33.15 -0.09
CA GLU A 94 4.23 33.56 1.30
C GLU A 94 3.61 32.59 2.30
N ASP A 95 2.41 32.08 2.03
CA ASP A 95 1.74 31.11 2.87
C ASP A 95 2.46 29.74 2.89
N LEU A 96 3.19 29.41 1.82
CA LEU A 96 3.96 28.17 1.70
C LEU A 96 5.37 28.26 2.28
N TRP A 97 5.79 29.49 2.69
CA TRP A 97 7.18 29.74 3.11
C TRP A 97 7.63 28.83 4.25
N GLY A 98 6.75 28.52 5.20
CA GLY A 98 7.08 27.61 6.30
C GLY A 98 7.56 26.22 5.87
N PHE A 99 7.20 25.75 4.67
CA PHE A 99 7.64 24.48 4.12
C PHE A 99 9.00 24.58 3.38
N ASN A 100 9.51 25.80 3.22
CA ASN A 100 10.85 26.09 2.71
C ASN A 100 11.90 26.27 3.82
N GLU A 101 11.51 26.14 5.09
CA GLU A 101 12.41 26.26 6.21
C GLU A 101 13.30 25.01 6.37
N GLU A 102 14.58 25.24 6.66
CA GLU A 102 15.58 24.17 6.85
C GLU A 102 15.15 23.15 7.92
N ILE A 103 14.47 23.61 8.99
CA ILE A 103 14.02 22.74 10.08
C ILE A 103 13.04 21.66 9.57
N VAL A 104 12.16 22.01 8.63
CA VAL A 104 11.21 21.07 8.02
C VAL A 104 11.93 20.08 7.10
N ALA A 105 12.83 20.58 6.26
CA ALA A 105 13.64 19.73 5.39
C ALA A 105 14.47 18.72 6.20
N ARG A 106 15.11 19.14 7.28
CA ARG A 106 15.86 18.26 8.16
C ARG A 106 15.00 17.25 8.92
N ALA A 107 13.82 17.65 9.38
CA ALA A 107 12.87 16.75 10.04
C ALA A 107 12.39 15.66 9.05
N THR A 108 12.08 16.05 7.81
CA THR A 108 11.69 15.13 6.73
C THR A 108 12.80 14.15 6.41
N ALA A 109 14.04 14.62 6.21
CA ALA A 109 15.20 13.77 5.92
C ALA A 109 15.54 12.78 7.05
N LYS A 110 15.24 13.13 8.30
CA LYS A 110 15.44 12.29 9.48
C LYS A 110 14.28 11.33 9.76
N SER A 111 13.15 11.49 9.09
CA SER A 111 12.00 10.61 9.30
C SER A 111 12.34 9.17 8.92
N ASN A 112 12.01 8.23 9.81
CA ASN A 112 12.08 6.79 9.51
C ASN A 112 10.81 6.29 8.80
N ILE A 113 9.73 7.06 8.90
CA ILE A 113 8.45 6.78 8.25
C ILE A 113 8.48 7.43 6.87
N PRO A 114 8.13 6.69 5.78
CA PRO A 114 8.00 7.28 4.46
C PRO A 114 7.03 8.47 4.46
N LEU A 115 7.34 9.52 3.70
CA LEU A 115 6.61 10.77 3.72
C LEU A 115 6.23 11.24 2.32
N ILE A 116 4.95 11.52 2.12
CA ILE A 116 4.41 12.19 0.94
C ILE A 116 4.22 13.68 1.27
N SER A 117 4.83 14.54 0.47
CA SER A 117 4.53 15.98 0.49
C SER A 117 3.41 16.30 -0.49
N ALA A 118 2.42 17.05 -0.02
CA ALA A 118 1.29 17.56 -0.81
C ALA A 118 1.04 19.03 -0.42
N VAL A 119 2.03 19.84 -0.71
CA VAL A 119 2.07 21.27 -0.36
C VAL A 119 1.96 22.10 -1.63
N GLY A 120 0.98 23.02 -1.66
CA GLY A 120 0.74 23.88 -2.82
C GLY A 120 0.05 23.18 -4.00
N HIS A 121 0.22 23.74 -5.18
CA HIS A 121 -0.27 23.24 -6.44
C HIS A 121 0.90 22.71 -7.32
N GLU A 122 0.60 22.29 -8.51
CA GLU A 122 1.55 21.67 -9.43
C GLU A 122 2.78 22.54 -9.72
N THR A 123 2.58 23.87 -9.79
CA THR A 123 3.62 24.87 -10.05
C THR A 123 4.43 25.27 -8.81
N ASP A 124 3.90 25.05 -7.61
CA ASP A 124 4.48 25.55 -6.37
C ASP A 124 5.35 24.46 -5.73
N THR A 125 6.65 24.53 -5.94
CA THR A 125 7.59 23.55 -5.37
C THR A 125 8.29 24.14 -4.16
N THR A 126 8.27 23.42 -3.05
CA THR A 126 8.88 23.80 -1.79
C THR A 126 10.03 22.88 -1.39
N LEU A 127 10.87 23.25 -0.42
CA LEU A 127 11.99 22.43 0.02
C LEU A 127 11.56 21.05 0.52
N ILE A 128 10.41 20.94 1.20
CA ILE A 128 9.90 19.66 1.67
C ILE A 128 9.62 18.71 0.49
N ASP A 129 9.21 19.22 -0.68
CA ASP A 129 8.93 18.41 -1.87
C ASP A 129 10.19 17.71 -2.41
N PHE A 130 11.34 18.38 -2.34
CA PHE A 130 12.60 17.79 -2.77
C PHE A 130 13.12 16.73 -1.79
N VAL A 131 12.87 16.93 -0.48
CA VAL A 131 13.37 16.03 0.58
C VAL A 131 12.43 14.87 0.85
N SER A 132 11.15 15.03 0.57
CA SER A 132 10.14 13.97 0.76
C SER A 132 10.41 12.75 -0.12
N ASP A 133 9.96 11.60 0.32
CA ASP A 133 10.11 10.34 -0.42
C ASP A 133 9.26 10.36 -1.70
N GLN A 134 8.11 11.02 -1.66
CA GLN A 134 7.23 11.22 -2.81
C GLN A 134 6.56 12.61 -2.74
N ARG A 135 6.49 13.29 -3.88
CA ARG A 135 5.69 14.50 -4.05
C ARG A 135 4.33 14.17 -4.66
N ALA A 136 3.29 14.80 -4.16
CA ALA A 136 1.96 14.80 -4.75
C ALA A 136 1.56 16.24 -5.13
N PRO A 137 0.97 16.47 -6.31
CA PRO A 137 0.61 17.82 -6.75
C PRO A 137 -0.58 18.41 -5.98
N THR A 138 -1.35 17.58 -5.30
CA THR A 138 -2.50 17.98 -4.48
C THR A 138 -2.69 17.05 -3.29
N PRO A 139 -3.40 17.49 -2.23
CA PRO A 139 -3.75 16.62 -1.11
C PRO A 139 -4.57 15.39 -1.50
N THR A 140 -5.44 15.51 -2.50
CA THR A 140 -6.21 14.39 -3.06
C THR A 140 -5.32 13.40 -3.79
N ALA A 141 -4.34 13.89 -4.56
CA ALA A 141 -3.36 13.03 -5.22
C ALA A 141 -2.47 12.29 -4.19
N ALA A 142 -2.12 12.93 -3.07
CA ALA A 142 -1.40 12.25 -1.99
C ALA A 142 -2.21 11.08 -1.41
N ALA A 143 -3.50 11.25 -1.21
CA ALA A 143 -4.38 10.17 -0.77
C ALA A 143 -4.48 9.03 -1.81
N GLU A 144 -4.43 9.36 -3.10
CA GLU A 144 -4.41 8.37 -4.18
C GLU A 144 -3.11 7.59 -4.26
N LEU A 145 -1.98 8.26 -4.05
CA LEU A 145 -0.65 7.61 -3.98
C LEU A 145 -0.49 6.75 -2.74
N ALA A 146 -1.16 7.12 -1.65
CA ALA A 146 -1.07 6.43 -0.36
C ALA A 146 -1.73 5.05 -0.35
N VAL A 147 -2.74 4.80 -1.20
CA VAL A 147 -3.49 3.53 -1.20
C VAL A 147 -3.90 3.09 -2.60
N PRO A 148 -3.91 1.79 -2.88
CA PRO A 148 -4.45 1.25 -4.13
C PRO A 148 -5.98 1.39 -4.20
N VAL A 149 -6.55 1.01 -5.32
CA VAL A 149 -8.01 0.97 -5.52
C VAL A 149 -8.56 -0.37 -5.03
N ARG A 150 -9.37 -0.34 -3.99
CA ARG A 150 -9.90 -1.55 -3.33
C ARG A 150 -10.67 -2.48 -4.26
N HIS A 151 -11.53 -1.94 -5.12
CA HIS A 151 -12.34 -2.77 -6.01
C HIS A 151 -11.49 -3.47 -7.09
N GLU A 152 -10.42 -2.84 -7.57
CA GLU A 152 -9.48 -3.46 -8.51
C GLU A 152 -8.74 -4.63 -7.86
N LEU A 153 -8.31 -4.48 -6.60
CA LEU A 153 -7.69 -5.57 -5.85
C LEU A 153 -8.64 -6.73 -5.60
N LEU A 154 -9.90 -6.44 -5.26
CA LEU A 154 -10.91 -7.48 -5.09
C LEU A 154 -11.16 -8.24 -6.39
N ALA A 155 -11.36 -7.53 -7.50
CA ALA A 155 -11.54 -8.15 -8.82
C ALA A 155 -10.32 -9.00 -9.22
N TRP A 156 -9.11 -8.52 -8.92
CA TRP A 156 -7.89 -9.29 -9.17
C TRP A 156 -7.84 -10.58 -8.33
N VAL A 157 -8.15 -10.51 -7.04
CA VAL A 157 -8.21 -11.69 -6.15
C VAL A 157 -9.26 -12.70 -6.63
N GLU A 158 -10.45 -12.23 -6.99
CA GLU A 158 -11.52 -13.08 -7.54
C GLU A 158 -11.09 -13.78 -8.83
N ALA A 159 -10.44 -13.06 -9.73
CA ALA A 159 -9.90 -13.63 -10.97
C ALA A 159 -8.84 -14.73 -10.71
N GLN A 160 -7.93 -14.49 -9.73
CA GLN A 160 -6.94 -15.51 -9.34
C GLN A 160 -7.60 -16.74 -8.70
N SER A 161 -8.60 -16.53 -7.83
CA SER A 161 -9.36 -17.63 -7.21
C SER A 161 -10.08 -18.48 -8.26
N ALA A 162 -10.75 -17.84 -9.22
CA ALA A 162 -11.41 -18.53 -10.33
C ALA A 162 -10.41 -19.32 -11.22
N ARG A 163 -9.23 -18.73 -11.47
CA ARG A 163 -8.15 -19.39 -12.22
C ARG A 163 -7.63 -20.63 -11.49
N MET A 164 -7.38 -20.50 -10.19
CA MET A 164 -6.92 -21.60 -9.33
C MET A 164 -7.94 -22.75 -9.32
N SER A 165 -9.23 -22.43 -9.11
CA SER A 165 -10.32 -23.41 -9.09
C SER A 165 -10.45 -24.16 -10.41
N ARG A 166 -10.38 -23.46 -11.55
CA ARG A 166 -10.40 -24.07 -12.89
C ARG A 166 -9.22 -25.02 -13.10
N THR A 167 -8.02 -24.58 -12.72
CA THR A 167 -6.81 -25.39 -12.86
C THR A 167 -6.91 -26.67 -12.02
N LEU A 168 -7.35 -26.54 -10.77
CA LEU A 168 -7.53 -27.70 -9.88
C LEU A 168 -8.56 -28.69 -10.44
N ASN A 169 -9.72 -28.19 -10.88
CA ASN A 169 -10.76 -29.03 -11.46
C ASN A 169 -10.28 -29.77 -12.73
N ASN A 170 -9.54 -29.08 -13.60
CA ASN A 170 -8.97 -29.71 -14.79
C ASN A 170 -7.97 -30.82 -14.41
N HIS A 171 -7.10 -30.57 -13.44
CA HIS A 171 -6.18 -31.61 -12.95
C HIS A 171 -6.90 -32.81 -12.35
N LEU A 172 -7.93 -32.59 -11.53
CA LEU A 172 -8.72 -33.67 -10.95
C LEU A 172 -9.45 -34.47 -12.03
N THR A 173 -10.07 -33.80 -12.99
CA THR A 173 -10.76 -34.43 -14.11
C THR A 173 -9.81 -35.28 -14.95
N THR A 174 -8.65 -34.73 -15.31
CA THR A 174 -7.63 -35.46 -16.11
C THR A 174 -7.11 -36.68 -15.36
N ARG A 175 -6.81 -36.53 -14.05
CA ARG A 175 -6.35 -37.67 -13.24
C ARG A 175 -7.42 -38.72 -13.04
N SER A 176 -8.66 -38.33 -12.81
CA SER A 176 -9.80 -39.26 -12.71
C SER A 176 -10.05 -39.99 -14.00
N GLN A 177 -9.92 -39.31 -15.16
CA GLN A 177 -10.04 -39.97 -16.47
C GLN A 177 -8.90 -40.98 -16.65
N ARG A 178 -7.67 -40.59 -16.38
CA ARG A 178 -6.52 -41.50 -16.48
C ARG A 178 -6.66 -42.73 -15.59
N LEU A 179 -7.17 -42.54 -14.36
CA LEU A 179 -7.45 -43.68 -13.47
C LEU A 179 -8.51 -44.63 -14.04
N ARG A 180 -9.60 -44.08 -14.59
CA ARG A 180 -10.64 -44.91 -15.27
C ARG A 180 -10.08 -45.66 -16.45
N ASP A 181 -9.26 -45.01 -17.26
CA ASP A 181 -8.67 -45.64 -18.45
C ASP A 181 -7.69 -46.77 -18.10
N LEU A 182 -6.85 -46.57 -17.08
CA LEU A 182 -5.97 -47.58 -16.50
C LEU A 182 -6.79 -48.73 -15.91
N GLY A 183 -7.88 -48.43 -15.17
CA GLY A 183 -8.76 -49.46 -14.62
C GLY A 183 -9.45 -50.31 -15.69
N ARG A 184 -9.79 -49.71 -16.87
CA ARG A 184 -10.35 -50.46 -18.03
C ARG A 184 -9.29 -51.31 -18.75
N ALA A 185 -8.02 -50.85 -18.77
CA ALA A 185 -6.92 -51.57 -19.39
C ALA A 185 -6.44 -52.76 -18.56
N LEU A 186 -6.77 -52.82 -17.28
CA LEU A 186 -6.46 -54.00 -16.45
C LEU A 186 -7.37 -55.15 -16.85
N PRO A 187 -6.81 -56.30 -17.23
CA PRO A 187 -7.60 -57.51 -17.54
C PRO A 187 -8.33 -57.95 -16.25
N LYS A 188 -9.56 -58.43 -16.42
CA LYS A 188 -10.32 -59.01 -15.29
C LYS A 188 -9.56 -60.21 -14.72
N PRO A 189 -9.54 -60.43 -13.40
CA PRO A 189 -8.85 -61.56 -12.79
C PRO A 189 -9.22 -62.91 -13.41
N ASP A 190 -10.48 -63.09 -13.75
CA ASP A 190 -10.98 -64.32 -14.38
C ASP A 190 -10.32 -64.57 -15.74
N VAL A 191 -9.99 -63.53 -16.49
CA VAL A 191 -9.30 -63.67 -17.80
C VAL A 191 -7.84 -64.04 -17.58
N LEU A 192 -7.18 -63.52 -16.56
CA LEU A 192 -5.78 -63.82 -16.22
C LEU A 192 -5.61 -65.29 -15.79
N PHE A 193 -6.56 -65.82 -15.06
CA PHE A 193 -6.49 -67.18 -14.53
C PHE A 193 -7.16 -68.22 -15.42
N HIS A 194 -7.85 -67.77 -16.49
CA HIS A 194 -8.56 -68.70 -17.40
C HIS A 194 -7.62 -69.70 -18.06
N TYR A 195 -6.47 -69.27 -18.51
CA TYR A 195 -5.49 -70.15 -19.17
C TYR A 195 -4.88 -71.19 -18.21
N GLU A 196 -4.58 -70.79 -16.97
CA GLU A 196 -4.03 -71.69 -15.96
C GLU A 196 -5.08 -72.68 -15.43
N ARG A 197 -6.35 -72.26 -15.30
CA ARG A 197 -7.47 -73.20 -15.02
C ARG A 197 -7.65 -74.24 -16.11
N GLN A 198 -7.66 -73.79 -17.34
CA GLN A 198 -7.81 -74.71 -18.49
C GLN A 198 -6.67 -75.73 -18.56
N LYS A 199 -5.47 -75.39 -18.20
CA LYS A 199 -4.32 -76.24 -18.09
C LYS A 199 -4.48 -77.29 -16.97
N LEU A 200 -5.03 -76.90 -15.84
CA LEU A 200 -5.30 -77.84 -14.73
C LEU A 200 -6.43 -78.81 -15.02
N ASP A 201 -7.45 -78.34 -15.77
CA ASP A 201 -8.58 -79.24 -16.16
C ASP A 201 -8.19 -80.27 -17.26
N HIS A 202 -7.04 -80.11 -17.89
CA HIS A 202 -6.51 -81.06 -18.92
C HIS A 202 -5.39 -81.96 -18.43
N MET A 203 -5.06 -81.88 -17.10
CA MET A 203 -4.14 -82.81 -16.43
C MET A 203 -4.92 -83.92 -15.71
#